data_ad0a049abd3968bceb1a8719caa2b15b
#
_entry.id   ad0a049abd3968bceb1a8719caa2b15b
#
_cell.length_a   1.000
_cell.length_b   1.000
_cell.length_c   1.000
_cell.angle_alpha   90.00
_cell.angle_beta   90.00
_cell.angle_gamma   90.00
#
_symmetry.space_group_name_H-M   'P 1'
#
loop_
_entity.id
_entity.type
_entity.pdbx_description
1 polymer ?
#
loop_
_entity_poly.entity_id
_entity_poly.type
_entity_poly.pdbx_seq_one_letter_code
_entity_poly.pdbx_strand_id
1 'polypeptide(L)'
;DFTSGPAAAGKVASLILVLYIVSVIGFDASAIYYDAFLTDVTTEDRMDKVSTMGYGLGYIGGSTIPLLIFLIMNLVGVPMLTCLAFVFGLTAVWWLAFSLPLLKNCEQTSGKPYEKGDVARSIKGVGTTIKEIIANKPMLIYILSYFFYIDGVHTVISMATTYGTNLGLDS
;
A
#
# COMPACT_ATOMS: atom_id res chain seq x y z
N ASP A 1 -10.87 29.60 12.80
CA ASP A 1 -11.82 29.81 11.67
C ASP A 1 -11.20 29.45 10.36
N PHE A 2 -11.25 28.14 10.02
CA PHE A 2 -10.80 27.61 8.73
C PHE A 2 -11.84 27.82 7.60
N THR A 3 -12.89 28.59 7.82
CA THR A 3 -14.08 28.65 6.96
C THR A 3 -14.33 30.01 6.29
N SER A 4 -13.34 30.85 6.15
CA SER A 4 -13.54 32.15 5.52
C SER A 4 -13.31 32.13 4.00
N GLY A 5 -14.31 31.63 3.28
CA GLY A 5 -14.52 31.86 1.85
C GLY A 5 -14.19 30.68 0.92
N PRO A 6 -14.88 30.58 -0.23
CA PRO A 6 -14.71 29.50 -1.19
C PRO A 6 -13.26 29.37 -1.74
N ALA A 7 -12.49 30.44 -1.78
CA ALA A 7 -11.09 30.44 -2.18
C ALA A 7 -10.17 29.77 -1.14
N ALA A 8 -10.44 29.91 0.15
CA ALA A 8 -9.68 29.25 1.21
C ALA A 8 -9.99 27.73 1.25
N ALA A 9 -11.26 27.37 1.08
CA ALA A 9 -11.69 25.97 0.97
C ALA A 9 -11.03 25.28 -0.24
N GLY A 10 -10.93 25.96 -1.39
CA GLY A 10 -10.25 25.43 -2.56
C GLY A 10 -8.75 25.19 -2.34
N LYS A 11 -8.03 26.08 -1.66
CA LYS A 11 -6.61 25.90 -1.33
C LYS A 11 -6.38 24.74 -0.37
N VAL A 12 -7.24 24.57 0.64
CA VAL A 12 -7.17 23.45 1.59
C VAL A 12 -7.45 22.14 0.86
N ALA A 13 -8.47 22.08 0.02
CA ALA A 13 -8.79 20.90 -0.78
C ALA A 13 -7.63 20.53 -1.72
N SER A 14 -7.01 21.51 -2.39
CA SER A 14 -5.85 21.26 -3.25
C SER A 14 -4.65 20.75 -2.46
N LEU A 15 -4.38 21.28 -1.26
CA LEU A 15 -3.31 20.81 -0.39
C LEU A 15 -3.56 19.36 0.04
N ILE A 16 -4.77 19.04 0.48
CA ILE A 16 -5.15 17.67 0.87
C ILE A 16 -4.97 16.71 -0.32
N LEU A 17 -5.40 17.12 -1.52
CA LEU A 17 -5.23 16.31 -2.72
C LEU A 17 -3.75 16.04 -3.04
N VAL A 18 -2.90 17.06 -2.97
CA VAL A 18 -1.46 16.91 -3.20
C VAL A 18 -0.83 15.98 -2.16
N LEU A 19 -1.15 16.17 -0.88
CA LEU A 19 -0.65 15.29 0.20
C LEU A 19 -1.13 13.84 0.00
N TYR A 20 -2.37 13.66 -0.42
CA TYR A 20 -2.91 12.33 -0.75
C TYR A 20 -2.14 11.67 -1.90
N ILE A 21 -1.93 12.39 -3.01
CA ILE A 21 -1.15 11.88 -4.15
C ILE A 21 0.27 11.48 -3.72
N VAL A 22 0.95 12.35 -2.97
CA VAL A 22 2.30 12.06 -2.46
C VAL A 22 2.31 10.84 -1.56
N SER A 23 1.30 10.68 -0.68
CA SER A 23 1.20 9.52 0.21
C SER A 23 0.96 8.23 -0.55
N VAL A 24 0.12 8.23 -1.59
CA VAL A 24 -0.12 7.05 -2.44
C VAL A 24 1.14 6.66 -3.20
N ILE A 25 1.82 7.62 -3.83
CA ILE A 25 3.08 7.35 -4.53
C ILE A 25 4.14 6.79 -3.55
N GLY A 26 4.25 7.37 -2.36
CA GLY A 26 5.19 6.91 -1.34
C GLY A 26 4.86 5.49 -0.85
N PHE A 27 3.58 5.20 -0.65
CA PHE A 27 3.11 3.87 -0.26
C PHE A 27 3.42 2.82 -1.33
N ASP A 28 3.04 3.06 -2.59
CA ASP A 28 3.28 2.13 -3.69
C ASP A 28 4.79 1.92 -3.93
N ALA A 29 5.57 2.99 -3.87
CA ALA A 29 7.03 2.88 -3.97
C ALA A 29 7.61 2.04 -2.83
N SER A 30 7.15 2.23 -1.59
CA SER A 30 7.62 1.44 -0.44
C SER A 30 7.27 -0.04 -0.58
N ALA A 31 6.09 -0.36 -1.13
CA ALA A 31 5.67 -1.74 -1.39
C ALA A 31 6.60 -2.44 -2.40
N ILE A 32 6.96 -1.76 -3.48
CA ILE A 32 7.90 -2.30 -4.48
C ILE A 32 9.26 -2.63 -3.85
N TYR A 33 9.80 -1.73 -3.01
CA TYR A 33 11.06 -1.98 -2.31
C TYR A 33 10.93 -3.12 -1.28
N TYR A 34 9.82 -3.17 -0.55
CA TYR A 34 9.54 -4.23 0.40
C TYR A 34 9.50 -5.61 -0.27
N ASP A 35 8.79 -5.72 -1.39
CA ASP A 35 8.71 -6.97 -2.15
C ASP A 35 10.08 -7.39 -2.73
N ALA A 36 10.90 -6.41 -3.14
CA ALA A 36 12.26 -6.69 -3.62
C ALA A 36 13.17 -7.29 -2.53
N PHE A 37 12.96 -6.95 -1.25
CA PHE A 37 13.72 -7.55 -0.15
C PHE A 37 13.47 -9.05 0.03
N LEU A 38 12.40 -9.59 -0.51
CA LEU A 38 12.11 -11.02 -0.41
C LEU A 38 13.26 -11.88 -0.92
N THR A 39 13.93 -11.46 -1.99
CA THR A 39 15.09 -12.15 -2.57
C THR A 39 16.36 -12.08 -1.71
N ASP A 40 16.45 -11.08 -0.85
CA ASP A 40 17.60 -10.89 0.03
C ASP A 40 17.43 -11.58 1.40
N VAL A 41 16.19 -11.83 1.84
CA VAL A 41 15.90 -12.42 3.15
C VAL A 41 15.62 -13.91 3.13
N THR A 42 15.42 -14.52 1.95
CA THR A 42 15.12 -15.96 1.82
C THR A 42 15.72 -16.55 0.56
N THR A 43 15.75 -17.89 0.49
CA THR A 43 16.19 -18.66 -0.66
C THR A 43 15.01 -19.02 -1.56
N GLU A 44 15.26 -19.31 -2.85
CA GLU A 44 14.21 -19.59 -3.84
C GLU A 44 13.26 -20.71 -3.41
N ASP A 45 13.77 -21.75 -2.74
CA ASP A 45 12.97 -22.89 -2.25
C ASP A 45 11.99 -22.53 -1.12
N ARG A 46 12.16 -21.39 -0.46
CA ARG A 46 11.32 -20.91 0.64
C ARG A 46 10.55 -19.64 0.34
N MET A 47 10.75 -19.07 -0.82
CA MET A 47 10.23 -17.76 -1.19
C MET A 47 8.70 -17.69 -1.08
N ASP A 48 8.00 -18.68 -1.62
CA ASP A 48 6.54 -18.78 -1.57
C ASP A 48 6.01 -18.88 -0.14
N LYS A 49 6.69 -19.66 0.71
CA LYS A 49 6.29 -19.82 2.11
C LYS A 49 6.49 -18.54 2.90
N VAL A 50 7.64 -17.89 2.76
CA VAL A 50 7.96 -16.64 3.46
C VAL A 50 7.03 -15.51 2.99
N SER A 51 6.80 -15.38 1.69
CA SER A 51 5.87 -14.42 1.11
C SER A 51 4.45 -14.63 1.64
N THR A 52 3.91 -15.86 1.55
CA THR A 52 2.56 -16.17 2.02
C THR A 52 2.39 -15.91 3.52
N MET A 53 3.38 -16.29 4.33
CA MET A 53 3.35 -16.00 5.78
C MET A 53 3.43 -14.51 6.07
N GLY A 54 4.27 -13.77 5.34
CA GLY A 54 4.40 -12.32 5.47
C GLY A 54 3.08 -11.60 5.18
N TYR A 55 2.45 -11.91 4.06
CA TYR A 55 1.13 -11.38 3.72
C TYR A 55 0.05 -11.78 4.73
N GLY A 56 0.00 -13.06 5.13
CA GLY A 56 -0.97 -13.55 6.13
C GLY A 56 -0.85 -12.82 7.47
N LEU A 57 0.36 -12.69 8.01
CA LEU A 57 0.61 -11.94 9.24
C LEU A 57 0.34 -10.44 9.08
N GLY A 58 0.63 -9.89 7.90
CA GLY A 58 0.32 -8.51 7.54
C GLY A 58 -1.17 -8.21 7.59
N TYR A 59 -2.02 -9.09 7.03
CA TYR A 59 -3.46 -8.95 7.10
C TYR A 59 -4.00 -9.07 8.53
N ILE A 60 -3.51 -10.03 9.31
CA ILE A 60 -3.94 -10.20 10.71
C ILE A 60 -3.53 -8.98 11.54
N GLY A 61 -2.28 -8.56 11.49
CA GLY A 61 -1.76 -7.47 12.29
C GLY A 61 -2.16 -6.09 11.79
N GLY A 62 -1.99 -5.83 10.50
CA GLY A 62 -2.17 -4.51 9.91
C GLY A 62 -3.62 -4.12 9.62
N SER A 63 -4.51 -5.08 9.35
CA SER A 63 -5.91 -4.80 9.03
C SER A 63 -6.88 -5.28 10.10
N THR A 64 -6.78 -6.54 10.51
CA THR A 64 -7.77 -7.15 11.40
C THR A 64 -7.74 -6.54 12.79
N ILE A 65 -6.57 -6.32 13.37
CA ILE A 65 -6.46 -5.74 14.73
C ILE A 65 -6.96 -4.29 14.78
N PRO A 66 -6.54 -3.36 13.92
CA PRO A 66 -7.10 -2.01 13.90
C PRO A 66 -8.61 -1.97 13.66
N LEU A 67 -9.13 -2.84 12.77
CA LEU A 67 -10.56 -2.93 12.51
C LEU A 67 -11.34 -3.40 13.74
N LEU A 68 -10.88 -4.43 14.43
CA LEU A 68 -11.54 -4.92 15.64
C LEU A 68 -11.54 -3.86 16.75
N ILE A 69 -10.44 -3.16 16.94
CA ILE A 69 -10.35 -2.06 17.90
C ILE A 69 -11.34 -0.95 17.54
N PHE A 70 -11.41 -0.57 16.27
CA PHE A 70 -12.38 0.40 15.78
C PHE A 70 -13.82 -0.01 16.10
N LEU A 71 -14.19 -1.25 15.78
CA LEU A 71 -15.54 -1.78 16.05
C LEU A 71 -15.87 -1.80 17.55
N ILE A 72 -14.93 -2.23 18.39
CA ILE A 72 -15.13 -2.24 19.84
C ILE A 72 -15.32 -0.82 20.36
N MET A 73 -14.48 0.13 19.94
CA MET A 73 -14.62 1.53 20.38
C MET A 73 -15.94 2.15 19.93
N ASN A 74 -16.40 1.82 18.72
CA ASN A 74 -17.70 2.29 18.22
C ASN A 74 -18.87 1.68 19.03
N LEU A 75 -18.82 0.39 19.32
CA LEU A 75 -19.83 -0.31 20.11
C LEU A 75 -19.93 0.23 21.56
N VAL A 76 -18.84 0.70 22.13
CA VAL A 76 -18.81 1.32 23.48
C VAL A 76 -19.28 2.77 23.45
N GLY A 77 -19.58 3.33 22.28
CA GLY A 77 -20.11 4.67 22.11
C GLY A 77 -19.03 5.77 22.09
N VAL A 78 -17.79 5.44 21.77
CA VAL A 78 -16.73 6.45 21.56
C VAL A 78 -17.05 7.27 20.32
N PRO A 79 -16.93 8.61 20.36
CA PRO A 79 -17.18 9.45 19.20
C PRO A 79 -16.35 9.04 17.98
N MET A 80 -16.98 8.98 16.81
CA MET A 80 -16.38 8.51 15.54
C MET A 80 -15.03 9.15 15.23
N LEU A 81 -14.91 10.46 15.42
CA LEU A 81 -13.67 11.19 15.17
C LEU A 81 -12.52 10.71 16.09
N THR A 82 -12.84 10.39 17.35
CA THR A 82 -11.87 9.84 18.31
C THR A 82 -11.45 8.42 17.92
N CYS A 83 -12.40 7.59 17.49
CA CYS A 83 -12.10 6.24 16.98
C CYS A 83 -11.14 6.30 15.79
N LEU A 84 -11.42 7.14 14.81
CA LEU A 84 -10.58 7.33 13.63
C LEU A 84 -9.18 7.83 14.00
N ALA A 85 -9.10 8.88 14.84
CA ALA A 85 -7.81 9.43 15.26
C ALA A 85 -6.96 8.37 15.99
N PHE A 86 -7.59 7.57 16.86
CA PHE A 86 -6.91 6.50 17.59
C PHE A 86 -6.40 5.41 16.64
N VAL A 87 -7.24 4.93 15.72
CA VAL A 87 -6.88 3.85 14.79
C VAL A 87 -5.79 4.31 13.82
N PHE A 88 -5.85 5.54 13.31
CA PHE A 88 -4.76 6.09 12.48
C PHE A 88 -3.45 6.22 13.26
N GLY A 89 -3.50 6.69 14.50
CA GLY A 89 -2.33 6.75 15.38
C GLY A 89 -1.75 5.38 15.66
N LEU A 90 -2.60 4.40 15.99
CA LEU A 90 -2.20 3.00 16.19
C LEU A 90 -1.54 2.41 14.95
N THR A 91 -2.11 2.63 13.77
CA THR A 91 -1.56 2.15 12.50
C THR A 91 -0.19 2.77 12.22
N ALA A 92 -0.03 4.06 12.45
CA ALA A 92 1.26 4.75 12.29
C ALA A 92 2.34 4.17 13.21
N VAL A 93 2.02 3.96 14.50
CA VAL A 93 2.92 3.33 15.47
C VAL A 93 3.24 1.90 15.08
N TRP A 94 2.24 1.14 14.62
CA TRP A 94 2.41 -0.23 14.14
C TRP A 94 3.40 -0.29 12.98
N TRP A 95 3.19 0.52 11.97
CA TRP A 95 4.08 0.59 10.81
C TRP A 95 5.52 0.94 11.22
N LEU A 96 5.69 1.93 12.08
CA LEU A 96 7.01 2.31 12.58
C LEU A 96 7.65 1.15 13.35
N ALA A 97 6.93 0.52 14.26
CA ALA A 97 7.44 -0.57 15.10
C ALA A 97 7.92 -1.77 14.28
N PHE A 98 7.18 -2.14 13.23
CA PHE A 98 7.55 -3.28 12.37
C PHE A 98 8.54 -2.91 11.25
N SER A 99 8.66 -1.63 10.89
CA SER A 99 9.70 -1.17 9.97
C SER A 99 11.09 -1.14 10.60
N LEU A 100 11.20 -0.87 11.92
CA LEU A 100 12.48 -0.81 12.59
C LEU A 100 13.29 -2.11 12.55
N PRO A 101 12.72 -3.31 12.81
CA PRO A 101 13.43 -4.58 12.65
C PRO A 101 13.90 -4.83 11.22
N LEU A 102 13.06 -4.48 10.23
CA LEU A 102 13.42 -4.59 8.81
C LEU A 102 14.67 -3.76 8.50
N LEU A 103 14.66 -2.48 8.89
CA LEU A 103 15.76 -1.55 8.65
C LEU A 103 17.04 -1.91 9.40
N LYS A 104 16.95 -2.58 10.55
CA LYS A 104 18.11 -2.96 11.38
C LYS A 104 18.71 -4.31 11.03
N ASN A 105 17.91 -5.27 10.61
CA ASN A 105 18.32 -6.66 10.51
C ASN A 105 18.38 -7.18 9.06
N CYS A 106 17.76 -6.46 8.10
CA CYS A 106 17.81 -6.86 6.70
C CYS A 106 18.88 -6.05 5.97
N GLU A 107 19.91 -6.73 5.49
CA GLU A 107 20.94 -6.13 4.65
C GLU A 107 20.60 -6.40 3.18
N GLN A 108 20.72 -5.38 2.35
CA GLN A 108 20.53 -5.50 0.91
C GLN A 108 21.80 -6.14 0.30
N THR A 109 21.76 -7.43 0.06
CA THR A 109 22.90 -8.20 -0.49
C THR A 109 23.07 -7.98 -1.99
N SER A 110 21.97 -7.71 -2.70
CA SER A 110 21.95 -7.49 -4.15
C SER A 110 22.14 -6.02 -4.55
N GLY A 111 22.29 -5.13 -3.57
CA GLY A 111 22.44 -3.69 -3.79
C GLY A 111 23.81 -3.33 -4.39
N LYS A 112 23.79 -2.48 -5.40
CA LYS A 112 25.00 -1.87 -5.97
C LYS A 112 25.13 -0.42 -5.51
N PRO A 113 26.36 0.08 -5.28
CA PRO A 113 26.58 1.50 -5.01
C PRO A 113 26.05 2.36 -6.15
N TYR A 114 25.43 3.50 -5.82
CA TYR A 114 24.90 4.42 -6.83
C TYR A 114 26.01 4.98 -7.71
N GLU A 115 25.86 4.83 -9.03
CA GLU A 115 26.74 5.46 -10.04
C GLU A 115 25.98 6.53 -10.82
N LYS A 116 26.72 7.55 -11.28
CA LYS A 116 26.15 8.62 -12.11
C LYS A 116 25.58 8.00 -13.40
N GLY A 117 24.28 8.18 -13.63
CA GLY A 117 23.58 7.65 -14.80
C GLY A 117 22.74 6.40 -14.55
N ASP A 118 22.73 5.86 -13.32
CA ASP A 118 21.93 4.67 -12.97
C ASP A 118 20.43 4.90 -13.17
N VAL A 119 19.93 6.09 -12.88
CA VAL A 119 18.52 6.43 -13.11
C VAL A 119 18.17 6.29 -14.60
N ALA A 120 18.99 6.83 -15.49
CA ALA A 120 18.76 6.71 -16.93
C ALA A 120 18.89 5.27 -17.42
N ARG A 121 19.85 4.51 -16.84
CA ARG A 121 20.05 3.09 -17.11
C ARG A 121 18.84 2.26 -16.65
N SER A 122 18.31 2.56 -15.47
CA SER A 122 17.12 1.92 -14.93
C SER A 122 15.87 2.18 -15.77
N ILE A 123 15.65 3.44 -16.20
CA ILE A 123 14.54 3.77 -17.09
C ILE A 123 14.66 3.04 -18.43
N LYS A 124 15.87 2.97 -19.01
CA LYS A 124 16.11 2.19 -20.22
C LYS A 124 15.91 0.70 -19.99
N GLY A 125 16.31 0.19 -18.82
CA GLY A 125 16.08 -1.19 -18.40
C GLY A 125 14.59 -1.54 -18.36
N VAL A 126 13.76 -0.69 -17.75
CA VAL A 126 12.30 -0.85 -17.76
C VAL A 126 11.76 -0.95 -19.19
N GLY A 127 12.22 -0.08 -20.10
CA GLY A 127 11.82 -0.15 -21.50
C GLY A 127 12.21 -1.45 -22.20
N THR A 128 13.36 -2.02 -21.85
CA THR A 128 13.81 -3.33 -22.37
C THR A 128 12.93 -4.45 -21.81
N THR A 129 12.69 -4.47 -20.50
CA THR A 129 11.81 -5.43 -19.84
C THR A 129 10.40 -5.43 -20.43
N ILE A 130 9.83 -4.24 -20.69
CA ILE A 130 8.50 -4.14 -21.34
C ILE A 130 8.52 -4.79 -22.72
N LYS A 131 9.57 -4.58 -23.52
CA LYS A 131 9.71 -5.23 -24.85
C LYS A 131 9.80 -6.75 -24.74
N GLU A 132 10.54 -7.26 -23.77
CA GLU A 132 10.68 -8.69 -23.50
C GLU A 132 9.34 -9.31 -23.08
N ILE A 133 8.57 -8.61 -22.22
CA ILE A 133 7.22 -9.04 -21.81
C ILE A 133 6.29 -9.12 -23.03
N ILE A 134 6.28 -8.08 -23.87
CA ILE A 134 5.43 -8.04 -25.07
C ILE A 134 5.81 -9.16 -26.05
N ALA A 135 7.10 -9.46 -26.16
CA ALA A 135 7.59 -10.54 -27.02
C ALA A 135 7.25 -11.96 -26.48
N ASN A 136 7.08 -12.07 -25.15
CA ASN A 136 6.72 -13.33 -24.50
C ASN A 136 5.20 -13.43 -24.31
N LYS A 137 4.51 -14.04 -25.27
CA LYS A 137 3.04 -14.13 -25.28
C LYS A 137 2.42 -14.73 -24.01
N PRO A 138 2.91 -15.84 -23.42
CA PRO A 138 2.42 -16.35 -22.15
C PRO A 138 2.54 -15.33 -21.01
N MET A 139 3.67 -14.65 -20.90
CA MET A 139 3.92 -13.63 -19.87
C MET A 139 3.02 -12.40 -20.04
N LEU A 140 2.82 -11.96 -21.29
CA LEU A 140 1.91 -10.87 -21.60
C LEU A 140 0.46 -11.19 -21.19
N ILE A 141 -0.02 -12.40 -21.52
CA ILE A 141 -1.37 -12.84 -21.16
C ILE A 141 -1.51 -12.90 -19.62
N TYR A 142 -0.52 -13.43 -18.93
CA TYR A 142 -0.52 -13.48 -17.47
C TYR A 142 -0.62 -12.09 -16.86
N ILE A 143 0.22 -11.15 -17.29
CA ILE A 143 0.21 -9.77 -16.76
C ILE A 143 -1.11 -9.06 -17.06
N LEU A 144 -1.66 -9.21 -18.27
CA LEU A 144 -2.97 -8.64 -18.60
C LEU A 144 -4.10 -9.24 -17.77
N SER A 145 -4.09 -10.56 -17.57
CA SER A 145 -5.07 -11.24 -16.72
C SER A 145 -4.98 -10.77 -15.27
N TYR A 146 -3.76 -10.63 -14.75
CA TYR A 146 -3.53 -10.12 -13.40
C TYR A 146 -3.98 -8.66 -13.27
N PHE A 147 -3.71 -7.82 -14.27
CA PHE A 147 -4.15 -6.42 -14.28
C PHE A 147 -5.68 -6.31 -14.15
N PHE A 148 -6.43 -7.02 -14.99
CA PHE A 148 -7.89 -7.01 -14.91
C PHE A 148 -8.43 -7.61 -13.61
N TYR A 149 -7.79 -8.66 -13.11
CA TYR A 149 -8.16 -9.26 -11.84
C TYR A 149 -7.98 -8.29 -10.67
N ILE A 150 -6.82 -7.66 -10.56
CA ILE A 150 -6.54 -6.75 -9.44
C ILE A 150 -7.35 -5.46 -9.51
N ASP A 151 -7.62 -4.95 -10.72
CA ASP A 151 -8.50 -3.81 -10.95
C ASP A 151 -9.94 -4.12 -10.48
N GLY A 152 -10.46 -5.30 -10.81
CA GLY A 152 -11.75 -5.78 -10.31
C GLY A 152 -11.79 -5.89 -8.78
N VAL A 153 -10.75 -6.45 -8.16
CA VAL A 153 -10.65 -6.56 -6.69
C VAL A 153 -10.62 -5.18 -6.03
N HIS A 154 -9.80 -4.26 -6.53
CA HIS A 154 -9.73 -2.89 -6.01
C HIS A 154 -11.04 -2.14 -6.17
N THR A 155 -11.73 -2.31 -7.29
CA THR A 155 -13.05 -1.71 -7.52
C THR A 155 -14.07 -2.21 -6.50
N VAL A 156 -14.12 -3.53 -6.27
CA VAL A 156 -15.02 -4.10 -5.25
C VAL A 156 -14.72 -3.53 -3.86
N ILE A 157 -13.45 -3.49 -3.46
CA ILE A 157 -13.05 -2.98 -2.14
C ILE A 157 -13.40 -1.50 -1.99
N SER A 158 -13.08 -0.67 -3.00
CA SER A 158 -13.30 0.78 -2.92
C SER A 158 -14.79 1.16 -3.02
N MET A 159 -15.60 0.36 -3.73
CA MET A 159 -17.03 0.61 -3.90
C MET A 159 -17.91 -0.09 -2.87
N ALA A 160 -17.37 -1.03 -2.07
CA ALA A 160 -18.15 -1.82 -1.11
C ALA A 160 -18.97 -0.96 -0.15
N THR A 161 -18.34 0.08 0.43
CA THR A 161 -19.03 1.00 1.35
C THR A 161 -20.14 1.79 0.66
N THR A 162 -19.85 2.38 -0.50
CA THR A 162 -20.83 3.16 -1.28
C THR A 162 -21.99 2.28 -1.73
N TYR A 163 -21.71 1.04 -2.11
CA TYR A 163 -22.74 0.08 -2.50
C TYR A 163 -23.59 -0.35 -1.31
N GLY A 164 -22.98 -0.58 -0.17
CA GLY A 164 -23.67 -0.91 1.09
C GLY A 164 -24.63 0.20 1.52
N THR A 165 -24.22 1.45 1.50
CA THR A 165 -25.10 2.60 1.84
C THR A 165 -26.25 2.73 0.86
N ASN A 166 -26.03 2.52 -0.43
CA ASN A 166 -27.09 2.54 -1.46
C ASN A 166 -28.12 1.40 -1.29
N LEU A 167 -27.74 0.29 -0.68
CA LEU A 167 -28.64 -0.82 -0.34
C LEU A 167 -29.38 -0.59 1.00
N GLY A 168 -29.19 0.53 1.66
CA GLY A 168 -29.84 0.84 2.94
C GLY A 168 -29.18 0.13 4.14
N LEU A 169 -27.93 -0.29 4.02
CA LEU A 169 -27.14 -0.80 5.12
C LEU A 169 -26.54 0.30 5.98
N ASP A 170 -27.19 1.47 6.02
CA ASP A 170 -26.82 2.55 6.94
C ASP A 170 -27.10 2.11 8.37
N SER A 171 -26.06 2.21 9.18
CA SER A 171 -26.05 1.94 10.61
C SER A 171 -26.72 3.04 11.40
#